data_6842366b01eada06fdf3f566bff229a4
#
_entry.id   6842366b01eada06fdf3f566bff229a4
#
_cell.length_a   1.000
_cell.length_b   1.000
_cell.length_c   1.000
_cell.angle_alpha   90.00
_cell.angle_beta   90.00
_cell.angle_gamma   90.00
#
_symmetry.space_group_name_H-M   'P 1'
#
loop_
_entity.id
_entity.type
_entity.pdbx_description
1 polymer ?
#
loop_
_entity_poly.entity_id
_entity_poly.type
_entity_poly.pdbx_seq_one_letter_code
_entity_poly.pdbx_strand_id
1 'polypeptide(L)'
;MTAAITGVGTALPETIDQRALWDGFFRGHFASDRLARRIFEGSGVDRRHAVANPLTEDLSHSSTAARMRRYAERAPDLGHRAVAAALADAGLTAEDLGQLTVVSCTGYTTPGLDITLAASLKLPPRAHRLLVGHMGCYAALPALGNAAAFAITHERPVALLCLELTSLHVQPPTTEPQQVVSHALFSDAAAALVLQCRTAGSESTSARGVDVVDTAAFTDTSAAEHMTWDVTDLGFRMGLSPHVPDVLAEHLPTVIGELLARNGLGVPDVRGWAVHPGGPRILHTVERTLRLPADALAASRTVLAEHDNCSSGTVLLVLDELRANGALDDGGPVVALAFGPGLTLYAALLMRR
;
A
#
# COMPACT_ATOMS: atom_id res chain seq x y z
N MET A 1 19.62 -3.33 -19.11
CA MET A 1 19.03 -4.15 -18.06
C MET A 1 17.86 -3.38 -17.45
N THR A 2 16.74 -4.04 -17.18
CA THR A 2 15.58 -3.49 -16.46
C THR A 2 15.21 -4.44 -15.33
N ALA A 3 14.48 -3.96 -14.33
CA ALA A 3 13.86 -4.83 -13.35
C ALA A 3 12.38 -4.97 -13.69
N ALA A 4 11.87 -6.20 -13.67
CA ALA A 4 10.47 -6.48 -13.92
C ALA A 4 9.80 -7.09 -12.70
N ILE A 5 8.58 -6.67 -12.41
CA ILE A 5 7.66 -7.32 -11.50
C ILE A 5 7.19 -8.60 -12.18
N THR A 6 7.54 -9.75 -11.66
CA THR A 6 7.28 -11.06 -12.26
C THR A 6 6.31 -11.91 -11.44
N GLY A 7 6.08 -11.55 -10.20
CA GLY A 7 5.12 -12.23 -9.34
C GLY A 7 4.43 -11.26 -8.39
N VAL A 8 3.18 -11.56 -8.08
CA VAL A 8 2.33 -10.83 -7.14
C VAL A 8 1.69 -11.83 -6.18
N GLY A 9 1.59 -11.47 -4.92
CA GLY A 9 0.95 -12.31 -3.92
C GLY A 9 0.31 -11.47 -2.83
N THR A 10 -0.87 -11.88 -2.39
CA THR A 10 -1.67 -11.18 -1.38
C THR A 10 -2.11 -12.15 -0.29
N ALA A 11 -2.09 -11.68 0.95
CA ALA A 11 -2.70 -12.37 2.07
C ALA A 11 -3.53 -11.38 2.89
N LEU A 12 -4.80 -11.71 3.05
CA LEU A 12 -5.78 -10.90 3.75
C LEU A 12 -6.22 -11.62 5.03
N PRO A 13 -6.43 -10.90 6.14
CA PRO A 13 -7.09 -11.45 7.31
C PRO A 13 -8.59 -11.66 7.10
N GLU A 14 -9.31 -11.86 8.22
CA GLU A 14 -10.77 -11.97 8.22
C GLU A 14 -11.42 -10.75 7.55
N THR A 15 -12.41 -11.01 6.69
CA THR A 15 -13.20 -9.98 6.02
C THR A 15 -14.38 -9.57 6.91
N ILE A 16 -14.60 -8.27 7.04
CA ILE A 16 -15.68 -7.68 7.82
C ILE A 16 -16.48 -6.73 6.92
N ASP A 17 -17.79 -6.85 6.93
CA ASP A 17 -18.69 -5.92 6.25
C ASP A 17 -18.68 -4.56 6.98
N GLN A 18 -18.52 -3.47 6.21
CA GLN A 18 -18.40 -2.10 6.74
C GLN A 18 -19.66 -1.68 7.52
N ARG A 19 -20.84 -2.05 7.01
CA ARG A 19 -22.10 -1.71 7.65
C ARG A 19 -22.30 -2.50 8.93
N ALA A 20 -21.95 -3.80 8.93
CA ALA A 20 -21.99 -4.62 10.14
C ALA A 20 -21.05 -4.06 11.20
N LEU A 21 -19.86 -3.61 10.81
CA LEU A 21 -18.89 -2.99 11.70
C LEU A 21 -19.40 -1.65 12.29
N TRP A 22 -20.06 -0.83 11.46
CA TRP A 22 -20.71 0.38 11.94
C TRP A 22 -21.81 0.06 12.94
N ASP A 23 -22.77 -0.81 12.58
CA ASP A 23 -23.93 -1.12 13.43
C ASP A 23 -23.54 -1.84 14.73
N GLY A 24 -22.54 -2.74 14.68
CA GLY A 24 -22.12 -3.58 15.81
C GLY A 24 -21.09 -2.92 16.74
N PHE A 25 -20.29 -1.96 16.27
CA PHE A 25 -19.23 -1.36 17.06
C PHE A 25 -19.20 0.17 16.98
N PHE A 26 -18.93 0.77 15.81
CA PHE A 26 -18.61 2.20 15.72
C PHE A 26 -19.78 3.11 16.00
N ARG A 27 -21.01 2.68 15.78
CA ARG A 27 -22.21 3.44 16.17
C ARG A 27 -22.27 3.71 17.68
N GLY A 28 -21.90 2.74 18.51
CA GLY A 28 -21.79 2.92 19.96
C GLY A 28 -20.53 3.68 20.35
N HIS A 29 -19.44 3.45 19.63
CA HIS A 29 -18.12 4.03 19.85
C HIS A 29 -18.10 5.55 19.65
N PHE A 30 -18.82 6.09 18.65
CA PHE A 30 -18.91 7.54 18.35
C PHE A 30 -20.19 8.21 18.86
N ALA A 31 -20.87 7.62 19.85
CA ALA A 31 -22.01 8.20 20.55
C ALA A 31 -23.10 8.79 19.64
N SER A 32 -23.53 8.03 18.62
CA SER A 32 -24.59 8.40 17.68
C SER A 32 -24.36 9.71 16.89
N ASP A 33 -23.13 10.12 16.69
CA ASP A 33 -22.79 11.30 15.91
C ASP A 33 -23.25 11.13 14.44
N ARG A 34 -24.13 12.03 13.98
CA ARG A 34 -24.59 12.09 12.59
C ARG A 34 -23.45 12.30 11.60
N LEU A 35 -22.39 13.01 12.01
CA LEU A 35 -21.21 13.22 11.19
C LEU A 35 -20.43 11.92 11.01
N ALA A 36 -20.20 11.17 12.10
CA ALA A 36 -19.50 9.89 12.03
C ALA A 36 -20.21 8.91 11.09
N ARG A 37 -21.54 8.81 11.20
CA ARG A 37 -22.34 7.98 10.28
C ARG A 37 -22.16 8.38 8.82
N ARG A 38 -22.22 9.69 8.51
CA ARG A 38 -22.03 10.18 7.14
C ARG A 38 -20.63 9.87 6.59
N ILE A 39 -19.62 9.95 7.47
CA ILE A 39 -18.23 9.62 7.10
C ILE A 39 -18.14 8.13 6.73
N PHE A 40 -18.68 7.24 7.54
CA PHE A 40 -18.71 5.80 7.24
C PHE A 40 -19.51 5.47 5.97
N GLU A 41 -20.72 6.04 5.82
CA GLU A 41 -21.56 5.83 4.63
C GLU A 41 -20.92 6.44 3.36
N GLY A 42 -20.12 7.49 3.48
CA GLY A 42 -19.44 8.16 2.37
C GLY A 42 -18.00 7.71 2.14
N SER A 43 -17.52 6.71 2.88
CA SER A 43 -16.12 6.25 2.79
C SER A 43 -15.78 5.54 1.47
N GLY A 44 -16.79 5.04 0.76
CA GLY A 44 -16.61 4.23 -0.44
C GLY A 44 -16.12 2.81 -0.15
N VAL A 45 -16.23 2.37 1.11
CA VAL A 45 -15.79 1.06 1.60
C VAL A 45 -17.01 0.17 1.84
N ASP A 46 -17.02 -1.02 1.27
CA ASP A 46 -18.02 -2.04 1.50
C ASP A 46 -17.51 -3.11 2.47
N ARG A 47 -16.22 -3.45 2.35
CA ARG A 47 -15.55 -4.48 3.15
C ARG A 47 -14.17 -4.02 3.59
N ARG A 48 -13.73 -4.59 4.71
CA ARG A 48 -12.36 -4.43 5.22
C ARG A 48 -11.85 -5.74 5.80
N HIS A 49 -10.56 -5.77 6.08
CA HIS A 49 -9.90 -6.91 6.68
C HIS A 49 -9.29 -6.51 8.03
N ALA A 50 -9.33 -7.41 9.01
CA ALA A 50 -8.79 -7.12 10.32
C ALA A 50 -8.23 -8.38 11.01
N VAL A 51 -7.03 -8.26 11.58
CA VAL A 51 -6.49 -9.28 12.51
C VAL A 51 -7.08 -9.13 13.91
N ALA A 52 -7.60 -7.94 14.22
CA ALA A 52 -8.36 -7.63 15.44
C ALA A 52 -9.73 -7.10 15.01
N ASN A 53 -10.74 -7.99 15.07
CA ASN A 53 -12.09 -7.66 14.67
C ASN A 53 -12.83 -6.93 15.80
N PRO A 54 -13.18 -5.63 15.64
CA PRO A 54 -13.86 -4.86 16.69
C PRO A 54 -15.24 -5.42 17.11
N LEU A 55 -15.86 -6.26 16.27
CA LEU A 55 -17.13 -6.92 16.61
C LEU A 55 -16.94 -7.99 17.69
N THR A 56 -15.72 -8.51 17.88
CA THR A 56 -15.41 -9.58 18.82
C THR A 56 -14.45 -9.17 19.91
N GLU A 57 -13.60 -8.16 19.66
CA GLU A 57 -12.66 -7.65 20.66
C GLU A 57 -12.45 -6.12 20.50
N ASP A 58 -12.52 -5.39 21.60
CA ASP A 58 -12.25 -3.96 21.63
C ASP A 58 -10.82 -3.68 22.09
N LEU A 59 -9.98 -3.19 21.18
CA LEU A 59 -8.60 -2.80 21.48
C LEU A 59 -8.44 -1.31 21.79
N SER A 60 -9.52 -0.49 21.79
CA SER A 60 -9.43 0.96 21.88
C SER A 60 -8.66 1.46 23.11
N HIS A 61 -8.70 0.70 24.22
CA HIS A 61 -7.97 1.02 25.44
C HIS A 61 -6.70 0.17 25.67
N SER A 62 -6.29 -0.61 24.67
CA SER A 62 -5.07 -1.42 24.76
C SER A 62 -3.81 -0.56 24.63
N SER A 63 -2.81 -0.82 25.47
CA SER A 63 -1.53 -0.11 25.42
C SER A 63 -0.77 -0.39 24.12
N THR A 64 0.08 0.55 23.71
CA THR A 64 0.98 0.39 22.56
C THR A 64 1.80 -0.89 22.66
N ALA A 65 2.35 -1.21 23.84
CA ALA A 65 3.11 -2.45 24.05
C ALA A 65 2.26 -3.71 23.79
N ALA A 66 0.97 -3.71 24.18
CA ALA A 66 0.07 -4.83 23.90
C ALA A 66 -0.20 -4.98 22.40
N ARG A 67 -0.41 -3.87 21.68
CA ARG A 67 -0.62 -3.83 20.22
C ARG A 67 0.63 -4.30 19.48
N MET A 68 1.83 -3.92 19.91
CA MET A 68 3.09 -4.37 19.31
C MET A 68 3.33 -5.87 19.51
N ARG A 69 2.99 -6.42 20.67
CA ARG A 69 2.99 -7.89 20.86
C ARG A 69 2.04 -8.58 19.88
N ARG A 70 0.82 -8.03 19.71
CA ARG A 70 -0.17 -8.57 18.77
C ARG A 70 0.33 -8.51 17.32
N TYR A 71 1.00 -7.40 16.94
CA TYR A 71 1.64 -7.28 15.66
C TYR A 71 2.69 -8.38 15.45
N ALA A 72 3.59 -8.57 16.42
CA ALA A 72 4.62 -9.60 16.35
C ALA A 72 4.05 -11.04 16.25
N GLU A 73 2.85 -11.28 16.79
CA GLU A 73 2.14 -12.57 16.72
C GLU A 73 1.44 -12.77 15.36
N ARG A 74 0.83 -11.72 14.79
CA ARG A 74 -0.06 -11.83 13.63
C ARG A 74 0.63 -11.55 12.28
N ALA A 75 1.58 -10.62 12.23
CA ALA A 75 2.23 -10.21 11.00
C ALA A 75 3.04 -11.33 10.30
N PRO A 76 3.75 -12.25 11.02
CA PRO A 76 4.58 -13.25 10.36
C PRO A 76 3.81 -14.21 9.45
N ASP A 77 2.65 -14.70 9.85
CA ASP A 77 1.84 -15.61 9.03
C ASP A 77 1.35 -14.93 7.74
N LEU A 78 0.80 -13.73 7.87
CA LEU A 78 0.32 -12.94 6.72
C LEU A 78 1.47 -12.63 5.75
N GLY A 79 2.60 -12.17 6.28
CA GLY A 79 3.77 -11.86 5.47
C GLY A 79 4.33 -13.08 4.76
N HIS A 80 4.43 -14.22 5.46
CA HIS A 80 4.87 -15.49 4.86
C HIS A 80 3.96 -15.90 3.69
N ARG A 81 2.63 -15.88 3.89
CA ARG A 81 1.65 -16.28 2.86
C ARG A 81 1.74 -15.36 1.63
N ALA A 82 1.83 -14.05 1.82
CA ALA A 82 1.93 -13.11 0.72
C ALA A 82 3.21 -13.30 -0.09
N VAL A 83 4.38 -13.43 0.58
CA VAL A 83 5.66 -13.65 -0.11
C VAL A 83 5.70 -15.00 -0.80
N ALA A 84 5.21 -16.06 -0.15
CA ALA A 84 5.16 -17.40 -0.76
C ALA A 84 4.26 -17.42 -2.01
N ALA A 85 3.12 -16.73 -1.98
CA ALA A 85 2.24 -16.58 -3.14
C ALA A 85 2.92 -15.82 -4.29
N ALA A 86 3.61 -14.71 -3.99
CA ALA A 86 4.35 -13.93 -4.99
C ALA A 86 5.50 -14.73 -5.62
N LEU A 87 6.21 -15.52 -4.82
CA LEU A 87 7.26 -16.42 -5.32
C LEU A 87 6.69 -17.50 -6.24
N ALA A 88 5.57 -18.12 -5.84
CA ALA A 88 4.90 -19.14 -6.65
C ALA A 88 4.41 -18.55 -7.99
N ASP A 89 3.84 -17.35 -8.00
CA ASP A 89 3.41 -16.64 -9.22
C ASP A 89 4.61 -16.31 -10.13
N ALA A 90 5.78 -16.00 -9.54
CA ALA A 90 7.04 -15.77 -10.27
C ALA A 90 7.73 -17.07 -10.74
N GLY A 91 7.27 -18.26 -10.32
CA GLY A 91 7.95 -19.54 -10.57
C GLY A 91 9.27 -19.69 -9.83
N LEU A 92 9.40 -19.03 -8.66
CA LEU A 92 10.62 -19.02 -7.84
C LEU A 92 10.37 -19.64 -6.47
N THR A 93 11.48 -19.92 -5.78
CA THR A 93 11.52 -20.33 -4.38
C THR A 93 12.22 -19.28 -3.52
N ALA A 94 12.13 -19.38 -2.22
CA ALA A 94 12.83 -18.48 -1.31
C ALA A 94 14.37 -18.59 -1.41
N GLU A 95 14.90 -19.73 -1.88
CA GLU A 95 16.33 -19.96 -2.09
C GLU A 95 16.92 -19.09 -3.22
N ASP A 96 16.08 -18.67 -4.18
CA ASP A 96 16.49 -17.84 -5.31
C ASP A 96 16.67 -16.37 -4.90
N LEU A 97 16.09 -15.95 -3.78
CA LEU A 97 16.07 -14.55 -3.38
C LEU A 97 17.47 -14.01 -3.03
N GLY A 98 17.79 -12.86 -3.61
CA GLY A 98 18.93 -12.04 -3.23
C GLY A 98 18.60 -11.05 -2.11
N GLN A 99 17.35 -10.58 -2.05
CA GLN A 99 16.90 -9.64 -1.03
C GLN A 99 15.43 -9.85 -0.66
N LEU A 100 15.11 -9.64 0.62
CA LEU A 100 13.78 -9.42 1.14
C LEU A 100 13.68 -7.97 1.63
N THR A 101 12.80 -7.19 1.01
CA THR A 101 12.42 -5.84 1.49
C THR A 101 11.07 -5.92 2.16
N VAL A 102 10.97 -5.45 3.39
CA VAL A 102 9.72 -5.39 4.17
C VAL A 102 9.37 -3.93 4.42
N VAL A 103 8.14 -3.56 4.12
CA VAL A 103 7.56 -2.23 4.41
C VAL A 103 6.46 -2.40 5.45
N SER A 104 6.54 -1.67 6.56
CA SER A 104 5.47 -1.62 7.55
C SER A 104 5.58 -0.37 8.42
N CYS A 105 4.45 0.30 8.65
CA CYS A 105 4.36 1.45 9.55
C CYS A 105 3.39 1.24 10.71
N THR A 106 2.80 0.05 10.84
CA THR A 106 1.77 -0.28 11.84
C THR A 106 2.24 -1.17 12.97
N GLY A 107 3.53 -1.52 12.99
CA GLY A 107 4.09 -2.30 14.06
C GLY A 107 5.58 -2.13 14.21
N TYR A 108 6.07 -2.39 15.42
CA TYR A 108 7.48 -2.33 15.77
C TYR A 108 7.86 -3.49 16.69
N THR A 109 8.94 -4.17 16.32
CA THR A 109 9.59 -5.19 17.16
C THR A 109 11.06 -5.31 16.77
N THR A 110 11.92 -5.67 17.71
CA THR A 110 13.32 -5.99 17.47
C THR A 110 13.66 -7.31 18.17
N PRO A 111 14.07 -8.38 17.42
CA PRO A 111 14.28 -8.46 15.97
C PRO A 111 13.02 -8.17 15.15
N GLY A 112 13.20 -7.59 13.93
CA GLY A 112 12.10 -7.13 13.09
C GLY A 112 11.38 -8.24 12.35
N LEU A 113 10.26 -7.89 11.72
CA LEU A 113 9.47 -8.80 10.89
C LEU A 113 10.29 -9.45 9.77
N ASP A 114 11.25 -8.72 9.20
CA ASP A 114 12.19 -9.20 8.20
C ASP A 114 13.03 -10.41 8.67
N ILE A 115 13.43 -10.43 9.95
CA ILE A 115 14.15 -11.56 10.57
C ILE A 115 13.22 -12.75 10.74
N THR A 116 12.01 -12.53 11.24
CA THR A 116 11.03 -13.59 11.45
C THR A 116 10.65 -14.25 10.12
N LEU A 117 10.45 -13.43 9.07
CA LEU A 117 10.16 -13.91 7.73
C LEU A 117 11.36 -14.63 7.10
N ALA A 118 12.59 -14.15 7.31
CA ALA A 118 13.77 -14.85 6.84
C ALA A 118 13.86 -16.28 7.39
N ALA A 119 13.52 -16.46 8.66
CA ALA A 119 13.47 -17.78 9.28
C ALA A 119 12.33 -18.65 8.76
N SER A 120 11.10 -18.12 8.69
CA SER A 120 9.91 -18.88 8.27
C SER A 120 9.95 -19.26 6.78
N LEU A 121 10.47 -18.39 5.91
CA LEU A 121 10.66 -18.62 4.47
C LEU A 121 11.91 -19.46 4.18
N LYS A 122 12.78 -19.67 5.17
CA LYS A 122 14.08 -20.33 4.99
C LYS A 122 14.98 -19.61 3.97
N LEU A 123 15.05 -18.29 4.07
CA LEU A 123 15.91 -17.50 3.19
C LEU A 123 17.37 -17.94 3.30
N PRO A 124 18.15 -17.87 2.20
CA PRO A 124 19.58 -18.09 2.27
C PRO A 124 20.23 -17.14 3.30
N PRO A 125 21.18 -17.60 4.11
CA PRO A 125 21.85 -16.73 5.11
C PRO A 125 22.55 -15.51 4.51
N ARG A 126 22.81 -15.52 3.20
CA ARG A 126 23.44 -14.41 2.46
C ARG A 126 22.42 -13.49 1.78
N ALA A 127 21.11 -13.77 1.88
CA ALA A 127 20.10 -12.88 1.36
C ALA A 127 20.13 -11.54 2.13
N HIS A 128 20.15 -10.46 1.38
CA HIS A 128 20.04 -9.11 1.96
C HIS A 128 18.65 -8.88 2.52
N ARG A 129 18.54 -8.01 3.50
CA ARG A 129 17.25 -7.59 4.09
C ARG A 129 17.22 -6.09 4.24
N LEU A 130 16.07 -5.51 3.94
CA LEU A 130 15.78 -4.09 4.12
C LEU A 130 14.43 -3.96 4.81
N LEU A 131 14.37 -3.21 5.91
CA LEU A 131 13.13 -2.83 6.56
C LEU A 131 12.89 -1.33 6.34
N VAL A 132 11.78 -0.99 5.68
CA VAL A 132 11.32 0.38 5.46
C VAL A 132 10.17 0.63 6.43
N GLY A 133 10.43 1.46 7.44
CA GLY A 133 9.46 1.80 8.47
C GLY A 133 9.00 3.26 8.39
N HIS A 134 7.81 3.54 8.90
CA HIS A 134 7.30 4.88 9.22
C HIS A 134 7.27 5.92 8.07
N MET A 135 7.24 5.46 6.82
CA MET A 135 7.02 6.34 5.66
C MET A 135 5.53 6.49 5.31
N GLY A 136 4.66 5.59 5.81
CA GLY A 136 3.22 5.62 5.55
C GLY A 136 2.81 5.07 4.19
N CYS A 137 1.68 5.55 3.67
CA CYS A 137 0.99 4.94 2.53
C CYS A 137 1.78 4.93 1.21
N TYR A 138 2.77 5.84 1.02
CA TYR A 138 3.57 5.86 -0.20
C TYR A 138 4.79 4.93 -0.18
N ALA A 139 5.11 4.33 0.97
CA ALA A 139 6.37 3.61 1.21
C ALA A 139 6.63 2.43 0.24
N ALA A 140 5.58 1.84 -0.33
CA ALA A 140 5.71 0.80 -1.34
C ALA A 140 6.51 1.25 -2.58
N LEU A 141 6.35 2.50 -3.02
CA LEU A 141 6.95 2.98 -4.27
C LEU A 141 8.46 3.29 -4.16
N PRO A 142 8.96 4.00 -3.12
CA PRO A 142 10.41 4.07 -2.89
C PRO A 142 11.04 2.70 -2.63
N ALA A 143 10.34 1.79 -1.93
CA ALA A 143 10.79 0.43 -1.74
C ALA A 143 10.85 -0.36 -3.06
N LEU A 144 9.88 -0.17 -3.97
CA LEU A 144 9.88 -0.72 -5.33
C LEU A 144 11.11 -0.23 -6.13
N GLY A 145 11.41 1.06 -6.08
CA GLY A 145 12.59 1.63 -6.74
C GLY A 145 13.89 1.04 -6.20
N ASN A 146 14.01 0.88 -4.87
CA ASN A 146 15.16 0.24 -4.25
C ASN A 146 15.27 -1.25 -4.64
N ALA A 147 14.17 -2.00 -4.62
CA ALA A 147 14.13 -3.40 -5.02
C ALA A 147 14.54 -3.58 -6.50
N ALA A 148 14.07 -2.69 -7.38
CA ALA A 148 14.45 -2.68 -8.79
C ALA A 148 15.95 -2.41 -8.99
N ALA A 149 16.50 -1.42 -8.28
CA ALA A 149 17.93 -1.12 -8.32
C ALA A 149 18.78 -2.31 -7.83
N PHE A 150 18.38 -2.96 -6.73
CA PHE A 150 19.06 -4.15 -6.24
C PHE A 150 19.01 -5.30 -7.26
N ALA A 151 17.82 -5.58 -7.81
CA ALA A 151 17.64 -6.65 -8.79
C ALA A 151 18.55 -6.45 -10.02
N ILE A 152 18.67 -5.21 -10.52
CA ILE A 152 19.56 -4.87 -11.65
C ILE A 152 21.04 -5.01 -11.27
N THR A 153 21.44 -4.45 -10.09
CA THR A 153 22.85 -4.40 -9.69
C THR A 153 23.43 -5.76 -9.34
N HIS A 154 22.63 -6.61 -8.71
CA HIS A 154 23.07 -7.91 -8.23
C HIS A 154 22.62 -9.08 -9.12
N GLU A 155 21.81 -8.83 -10.14
CA GLU A 155 21.20 -9.82 -11.03
C GLU A 155 20.51 -10.97 -10.26
N ARG A 156 19.89 -10.62 -9.12
CA ARG A 156 19.20 -11.55 -8.22
C ARG A 156 17.78 -11.12 -7.92
N PRO A 157 16.84 -12.07 -7.79
CA PRO A 157 15.46 -11.76 -7.46
C PRO A 157 15.31 -11.05 -6.09
N VAL A 158 14.33 -10.18 -6.02
CA VAL A 158 13.95 -9.44 -4.79
C VAL A 158 12.49 -9.69 -4.49
N ALA A 159 12.17 -10.04 -3.25
CA ALA A 159 10.80 -9.97 -2.74
C ALA A 159 10.60 -8.64 -2.00
N LEU A 160 9.57 -7.90 -2.38
CA LEU A 160 9.08 -6.71 -1.71
C LEU A 160 7.74 -7.06 -1.04
N LEU A 161 7.67 -6.93 0.28
CA LEU A 161 6.44 -7.11 1.07
C LEU A 161 6.03 -5.79 1.68
N CYS A 162 4.77 -5.38 1.47
CA CYS A 162 4.09 -4.35 2.25
C CYS A 162 3.08 -5.02 3.17
N LEU A 163 3.19 -4.83 4.48
CA LEU A 163 2.32 -5.45 5.47
C LEU A 163 1.88 -4.42 6.50
N GLU A 164 0.56 -4.25 6.61
CA GLU A 164 -0.02 -3.30 7.55
C GLU A 164 -1.17 -3.92 8.35
N LEU A 165 -1.16 -3.69 9.66
CA LEU A 165 -2.16 -4.17 10.61
C LEU A 165 -2.78 -2.96 11.34
N THR A 166 -3.53 -2.18 10.61
CA THR A 166 -4.15 -0.94 11.09
C THR A 166 -5.24 -1.18 12.13
N SER A 167 -5.92 -2.35 12.06
CA SER A 167 -6.94 -2.74 13.02
C SER A 167 -6.44 -2.81 14.47
N LEU A 168 -5.11 -2.96 14.64
CA LEU A 168 -4.50 -2.90 15.96
C LEU A 168 -4.53 -1.50 16.60
N HIS A 169 -4.84 -0.44 15.82
CA HIS A 169 -4.71 0.95 16.26
C HIS A 169 -6.05 1.66 16.44
N VAL A 170 -7.15 0.93 16.61
CA VAL A 170 -8.45 1.54 16.99
C VAL A 170 -8.24 2.40 18.24
N GLN A 171 -8.59 3.69 18.13
CA GLN A 171 -8.44 4.68 19.20
C GLN A 171 -9.68 4.69 20.11
N PRO A 172 -9.58 5.19 21.36
CA PRO A 172 -10.74 5.43 22.21
C PRO A 172 -11.81 6.30 21.54
N PRO A 173 -13.07 6.25 22.02
CA PRO A 173 -14.15 7.11 21.55
C PRO A 173 -13.75 8.58 21.51
N THR A 174 -14.03 9.25 20.39
CA THR A 174 -13.67 10.66 20.16
C THR A 174 -14.71 11.34 19.28
N THR A 175 -14.77 12.68 19.37
CA THR A 175 -15.56 13.52 18.47
C THR A 175 -14.74 14.17 17.36
N GLU A 176 -13.43 13.88 17.29
CA GLU A 176 -12.53 14.45 16.29
C GLU A 176 -12.80 13.87 14.92
N PRO A 177 -13.18 14.68 13.90
CA PRO A 177 -13.54 14.17 12.57
C PRO A 177 -12.43 13.37 11.90
N GLN A 178 -11.15 13.76 12.07
CA GLN A 178 -10.01 13.04 11.49
C GLN A 178 -9.89 11.61 12.04
N GLN A 179 -10.17 11.39 13.32
CA GLN A 179 -10.17 10.04 13.90
C GLN A 179 -11.34 9.22 13.36
N VAL A 180 -12.50 9.82 13.19
CA VAL A 180 -13.66 9.15 12.57
C VAL A 180 -13.32 8.73 11.13
N VAL A 181 -12.68 9.62 10.34
CA VAL A 181 -12.22 9.31 8.98
C VAL A 181 -11.21 8.16 9.00
N SER A 182 -10.23 8.20 9.90
CA SER A 182 -9.25 7.14 10.05
C SER A 182 -9.93 5.78 10.34
N HIS A 183 -10.88 5.74 11.27
CA HIS A 183 -11.60 4.50 11.60
C HIS A 183 -12.53 4.02 10.46
N ALA A 184 -12.96 4.92 9.58
CA ALA A 184 -13.80 4.57 8.43
C ALA A 184 -13.03 4.10 7.20
N LEU A 185 -11.68 4.29 7.18
CA LEU A 185 -10.87 4.14 5.96
C LEU A 185 -9.67 3.20 6.10
N PHE A 186 -9.43 2.53 7.23
CA PHE A 186 -8.24 1.69 7.36
C PHE A 186 -8.56 0.22 7.56
N SER A 187 -7.75 -0.64 6.92
CA SER A 187 -7.86 -2.08 6.86
C SER A 187 -6.47 -2.73 6.93
N ASP A 188 -6.42 -4.05 7.11
CA ASP A 188 -5.20 -4.84 7.21
C ASP A 188 -4.94 -5.61 5.92
N ALA A 189 -3.69 -5.65 5.49
CA ALA A 189 -3.27 -6.51 4.38
C ALA A 189 -1.78 -6.80 4.40
N ALA A 190 -1.40 -7.89 3.74
CA ALA A 190 -0.05 -8.14 3.27
C ALA A 190 -0.09 -8.31 1.74
N ALA A 191 0.67 -7.48 1.03
CA ALA A 191 0.82 -7.55 -0.42
C ALA A 191 2.31 -7.64 -0.77
N ALA A 192 2.69 -8.55 -1.65
CA ALA A 192 4.06 -8.79 -2.03
C ALA A 192 4.25 -8.78 -3.54
N LEU A 193 5.41 -8.29 -3.98
CA LEU A 193 5.89 -8.36 -5.35
C LEU A 193 7.20 -9.13 -5.40
N VAL A 194 7.43 -9.85 -6.49
CA VAL A 194 8.76 -10.38 -6.84
C VAL A 194 9.28 -9.64 -8.06
N LEU A 195 10.51 -9.13 -7.94
CA LEU A 195 11.21 -8.45 -9.01
C LEU A 195 12.40 -9.28 -9.48
N GLN A 196 12.60 -9.35 -10.80
CA GLN A 196 13.74 -10.00 -11.43
C GLN A 196 14.43 -9.05 -12.41
N CYS A 197 15.77 -9.18 -12.54
CA CYS A 197 16.51 -8.49 -13.58
C CYS A 197 16.18 -9.10 -14.96
N ARG A 198 15.98 -8.25 -15.96
CA ARG A 198 15.80 -8.62 -17.37
C ARG A 198 16.93 -8.04 -18.20
N THR A 199 17.58 -8.90 -18.99
CA THR A 199 18.55 -8.48 -20.00
C THR A 199 17.86 -8.35 -21.35
N ALA A 200 18.19 -7.33 -22.13
CA ALA A 200 17.68 -7.17 -23.47
C ALA A 200 18.07 -8.38 -24.34
N GLY A 201 17.08 -9.01 -24.99
CA GLY A 201 17.31 -10.17 -25.87
C GLY A 201 17.23 -11.54 -25.18
N SER A 202 16.98 -11.61 -23.87
CA SER A 202 16.66 -12.86 -23.19
C SER A 202 15.21 -13.25 -23.47
N GLU A 203 14.98 -14.27 -24.30
CA GLU A 203 13.66 -14.90 -24.47
C GLU A 203 13.26 -15.74 -23.22
N SER A 204 14.08 -15.68 -22.16
CA SER A 204 13.90 -16.47 -20.94
C SER A 204 12.77 -15.95 -20.07
N THR A 205 11.72 -16.72 -20.04
CA THR A 205 10.86 -17.09 -18.90
C THR A 205 9.82 -16.15 -18.33
N SER A 206 9.65 -14.88 -18.68
CA SER A 206 8.40 -14.21 -18.32
C SER A 206 7.95 -13.14 -19.31
N ALA A 207 7.26 -13.61 -20.36
CA ALA A 207 6.45 -12.74 -21.23
C ALA A 207 5.34 -11.96 -20.45
N ARG A 208 5.24 -12.15 -19.14
CA ARG A 208 4.16 -11.63 -18.27
C ARG A 208 4.60 -10.53 -17.29
N GLY A 209 5.87 -10.10 -17.29
CA GLY A 209 6.36 -9.12 -16.31
C GLY A 209 6.06 -7.67 -16.68
N VAL A 210 5.98 -6.80 -15.68
CA VAL A 210 5.83 -5.36 -15.81
C VAL A 210 7.14 -4.67 -15.41
N ASP A 211 7.82 -4.02 -16.36
CA ASP A 211 9.11 -3.36 -16.12
C ASP A 211 8.94 -2.12 -15.25
N VAL A 212 9.82 -1.92 -14.28
CA VAL A 212 9.96 -0.68 -13.54
C VAL A 212 10.89 0.25 -14.36
N VAL A 213 10.31 1.30 -14.93
CA VAL A 213 11.00 2.18 -15.88
C VAL A 213 11.66 3.35 -15.18
N ASP A 214 10.89 4.06 -14.33
CA ASP A 214 11.32 5.30 -13.71
C ASP A 214 10.49 5.60 -12.46
N THR A 215 11.01 6.47 -11.59
CA THR A 215 10.30 6.92 -10.38
C THR A 215 10.44 8.43 -10.22
N ALA A 216 9.43 9.06 -9.64
CA ALA A 216 9.46 10.47 -9.24
C ALA A 216 9.01 10.60 -7.79
N ALA A 217 9.64 11.54 -7.09
CA ALA A 217 9.27 11.89 -5.72
C ALA A 217 9.22 13.41 -5.57
N PHE A 218 8.28 13.87 -4.76
CA PHE A 218 8.19 15.27 -4.35
C PHE A 218 7.73 15.31 -2.89
N THR A 219 8.42 16.08 -2.07
CA THR A 219 8.06 16.28 -0.66
C THR A 219 7.87 17.75 -0.37
N ASP A 220 6.67 18.13 0.06
CA ASP A 220 6.37 19.45 0.59
C ASP A 220 6.48 19.43 2.12
N THR A 221 7.63 19.85 2.62
CA THR A 221 7.88 19.90 4.07
C THR A 221 7.06 20.97 4.80
N SER A 222 6.50 21.96 4.08
CA SER A 222 5.62 22.97 4.66
C SER A 222 4.23 22.40 5.00
N ALA A 223 3.86 21.27 4.39
CA ALA A 223 2.61 20.53 4.59
C ALA A 223 2.76 19.30 5.51
N ALA A 224 3.90 19.15 6.22
CA ALA A 224 4.18 17.97 7.04
C ALA A 224 3.11 17.70 8.11
N GLU A 225 2.55 18.73 8.70
CA GLU A 225 1.49 18.65 9.73
C GLU A 225 0.13 18.15 9.19
N HIS A 226 -0.03 18.08 7.86
CA HIS A 226 -1.32 17.68 7.27
C HIS A 226 -1.57 16.17 7.32
N MET A 227 -0.52 15.38 7.47
CA MET A 227 -0.66 13.93 7.63
C MET A 227 0.42 13.43 8.59
N THR A 228 0.02 12.94 9.76
CA THR A 228 0.92 12.41 10.80
C THR A 228 0.52 10.99 11.20
N TRP A 229 1.45 10.26 11.79
CA TRP A 229 1.24 8.94 12.36
C TRP A 229 1.98 8.87 13.68
N ASP A 230 1.30 9.31 14.74
CA ASP A 230 1.93 9.58 16.03
C ASP A 230 1.91 8.34 16.92
N VAL A 231 3.04 8.03 17.54
CA VAL A 231 3.14 6.98 18.57
C VAL A 231 2.60 7.53 19.88
N THR A 232 1.55 6.89 20.41
CA THR A 232 0.91 7.25 21.68
C THR A 232 0.94 6.09 22.68
N ASP A 233 0.46 6.29 23.90
CA ASP A 233 0.32 5.21 24.89
C ASP A 233 -0.74 4.15 24.49
N LEU A 234 -1.68 4.54 23.60
CA LEU A 234 -2.80 3.70 23.16
C LEU A 234 -2.68 3.31 21.66
N GLY A 235 -1.47 3.05 21.21
CA GLY A 235 -1.19 2.69 19.82
C GLY A 235 -0.77 3.90 18.99
N PHE A 236 -0.85 3.75 17.68
CA PHE A 236 -0.50 4.83 16.73
C PHE A 236 -1.76 5.57 16.33
N ARG A 237 -1.65 6.89 16.24
CA ARG A 237 -2.78 7.78 15.99
C ARG A 237 -2.55 8.58 14.70
N MET A 238 -3.54 8.51 13.81
CA MET A 238 -3.52 9.26 12.55
C MET A 238 -3.92 10.72 12.77
N GLY A 239 -3.08 11.66 12.30
CA GLY A 239 -3.47 13.03 12.03
C GLY A 239 -3.75 13.17 10.53
N LEU A 240 -4.94 13.68 10.16
CA LEU A 240 -5.35 13.82 8.77
C LEU A 240 -6.11 15.13 8.54
N SER A 241 -5.43 16.09 7.94
CA SER A 241 -6.01 17.40 7.61
C SER A 241 -6.97 17.29 6.41
N PRO A 242 -8.10 18.03 6.40
CA PRO A 242 -8.96 18.13 5.23
C PRO A 242 -8.30 18.83 4.03
N HIS A 243 -7.13 19.46 4.21
CA HIS A 243 -6.36 20.15 3.17
C HIS A 243 -5.42 19.24 2.37
N VAL A 244 -5.25 17.98 2.75
CA VAL A 244 -4.41 17.02 1.99
C VAL A 244 -4.76 16.98 0.49
N PRO A 245 -6.04 16.94 0.07
CA PRO A 245 -6.39 16.99 -1.36
C PRO A 245 -5.95 18.26 -2.08
N ASP A 246 -5.92 19.41 -1.39
CA ASP A 246 -5.53 20.69 -1.98
C ASP A 246 -4.03 20.73 -2.28
N VAL A 247 -3.21 20.28 -1.31
CA VAL A 247 -1.74 20.14 -1.50
C VAL A 247 -1.42 19.15 -2.63
N LEU A 248 -2.14 18.02 -2.70
CA LEU A 248 -1.96 17.08 -3.81
C LEU A 248 -2.30 17.71 -5.16
N ALA A 249 -3.40 18.45 -5.25
CA ALA A 249 -3.82 19.11 -6.49
C ALA A 249 -2.79 20.13 -6.99
N GLU A 250 -2.08 20.79 -6.10
CA GLU A 250 -1.03 21.76 -6.43
C GLU A 250 0.18 21.10 -7.08
N HIS A 251 0.68 20.00 -6.54
CA HIS A 251 1.96 19.42 -6.95
C HIS A 251 1.84 18.29 -7.98
N LEU A 252 0.70 17.61 -8.02
CA LEU A 252 0.48 16.42 -8.84
C LEU A 252 0.73 16.64 -10.35
N PRO A 253 0.28 17.75 -10.98
CA PRO A 253 0.52 17.96 -12.42
C PRO A 253 2.00 18.06 -12.78
N THR A 254 2.79 18.73 -11.93
CA THR A 254 4.23 18.87 -12.13
C THR A 254 4.93 17.52 -12.01
N VAL A 255 4.70 16.80 -10.91
CA VAL A 255 5.38 15.52 -10.65
C VAL A 255 5.09 14.48 -11.72
N ILE A 256 3.81 14.33 -12.09
CA ILE A 256 3.41 13.37 -13.13
C ILE A 256 3.83 13.85 -14.52
N GLY A 257 3.67 15.15 -14.80
CA GLY A 257 4.08 15.73 -16.07
C GLY A 257 5.58 15.55 -16.34
N GLU A 258 6.43 15.81 -15.35
CA GLU A 258 7.88 15.63 -15.46
C GLU A 258 8.27 14.16 -15.61
N LEU A 259 7.66 13.24 -14.82
CA LEU A 259 7.90 11.81 -14.92
C LEU A 259 7.60 11.30 -16.33
N LEU A 260 6.45 11.67 -16.89
CA LEU A 260 6.04 11.23 -18.21
C LEU A 260 6.89 11.88 -19.32
N ALA A 261 7.11 13.20 -19.25
CA ALA A 261 7.83 13.94 -20.27
C ALA A 261 9.28 13.45 -20.47
N ARG A 262 10.02 13.16 -19.38
CA ARG A 262 11.39 12.64 -19.49
C ARG A 262 11.46 11.21 -20.05
N ASN A 263 10.31 10.52 -20.10
CA ASN A 263 10.17 9.21 -20.76
C ASN A 263 9.47 9.31 -22.13
N GLY A 264 9.30 10.53 -22.68
CA GLY A 264 8.70 10.76 -23.98
C GLY A 264 7.18 10.52 -24.03
N LEU A 265 6.50 10.59 -22.89
CA LEU A 265 5.08 10.30 -22.73
C LEU A 265 4.31 11.55 -22.25
N GLY A 266 2.99 11.50 -22.41
CA GLY A 266 2.03 12.40 -21.79
C GLY A 266 0.93 11.63 -21.08
N VAL A 267 0.08 12.32 -20.31
CA VAL A 267 -1.06 11.71 -19.59
C VAL A 267 -1.96 10.86 -20.51
N PRO A 268 -2.26 11.27 -21.77
CA PRO A 268 -3.09 10.47 -22.68
C PRO A 268 -2.46 9.13 -23.11
N ASP A 269 -1.14 8.98 -22.98
CA ASP A 269 -0.43 7.76 -23.38
C ASP A 269 -0.53 6.68 -22.30
N VAL A 270 -0.86 7.04 -21.05
CA VAL A 270 -0.96 6.12 -19.90
C VAL A 270 -2.18 5.24 -20.06
N ARG A 271 -1.96 3.91 -20.02
CA ARG A 271 -3.00 2.89 -20.18
C ARG A 271 -3.62 2.41 -18.86
N GLY A 272 -2.86 2.50 -17.78
CA GLY A 272 -3.32 2.09 -16.44
C GLY A 272 -2.86 3.05 -15.36
N TRP A 273 -3.74 3.27 -14.38
CA TRP A 273 -3.46 4.14 -13.23
C TRP A 273 -3.67 3.36 -11.94
N ALA A 274 -2.57 2.99 -11.29
CA ALA A 274 -2.59 2.39 -9.96
C ALA A 274 -2.45 3.49 -8.91
N VAL A 275 -3.55 4.15 -8.58
CA VAL A 275 -3.55 5.25 -7.61
C VAL A 275 -3.94 4.70 -6.23
N HIS A 276 -3.08 4.95 -5.23
CA HIS A 276 -3.40 4.65 -3.83
C HIS A 276 -4.71 5.34 -3.41
N PRO A 277 -5.77 4.60 -3.06
CA PRO A 277 -7.04 5.18 -2.67
C PRO A 277 -7.05 5.59 -1.19
N GLY A 278 -6.42 6.72 -0.87
CA GLY A 278 -6.44 7.29 0.49
C GLY A 278 -7.84 7.77 0.95
N GLY A 279 -8.87 7.48 0.15
CA GLY A 279 -10.27 7.81 0.33
C GLY A 279 -10.88 8.37 -0.96
N PRO A 280 -12.23 8.46 -1.07
CA PRO A 280 -12.92 8.88 -2.31
C PRO A 280 -12.52 10.28 -2.79
N ARG A 281 -12.31 11.22 -1.86
CA ARG A 281 -11.89 12.60 -2.18
C ARG A 281 -10.54 12.65 -2.86
N ILE A 282 -9.62 11.78 -2.47
CA ILE A 282 -8.29 11.70 -3.05
C ILE A 282 -8.37 11.22 -4.49
N LEU A 283 -9.09 10.13 -4.76
CA LEU A 283 -9.31 9.63 -6.11
C LEU A 283 -9.94 10.69 -7.01
N HIS A 284 -10.98 11.39 -6.51
CA HIS A 284 -11.60 12.49 -7.23
C HIS A 284 -10.63 13.65 -7.52
N THR A 285 -9.75 13.97 -6.57
CA THR A 285 -8.73 15.02 -6.75
C THR A 285 -7.75 14.63 -7.86
N VAL A 286 -7.24 13.39 -7.86
CA VAL A 286 -6.32 12.90 -8.89
C VAL A 286 -7.00 12.92 -10.27
N GLU A 287 -8.20 12.36 -10.37
CA GLU A 287 -9.00 12.30 -11.60
C GLU A 287 -9.20 13.70 -12.21
N ARG A 288 -9.69 14.64 -11.41
CA ARG A 288 -9.93 16.02 -11.83
C ARG A 288 -8.65 16.75 -12.22
N THR A 289 -7.60 16.64 -11.39
CA THR A 289 -6.36 17.40 -11.55
C THR A 289 -5.57 16.96 -12.77
N LEU A 290 -5.50 15.65 -13.03
CA LEU A 290 -4.86 15.09 -14.21
C LEU A 290 -5.81 14.98 -15.43
N ARG A 291 -7.08 15.36 -15.28
CA ARG A 291 -8.12 15.26 -16.33
C ARG A 291 -8.25 13.84 -16.88
N LEU A 292 -8.25 12.86 -15.99
CA LEU A 292 -8.35 11.46 -16.36
C LEU A 292 -9.78 11.11 -16.83
N PRO A 293 -9.95 10.11 -17.71
CA PRO A 293 -11.25 9.52 -17.98
C PRO A 293 -11.93 9.00 -16.70
N ALA A 294 -13.26 8.98 -16.66
CA ALA A 294 -14.02 8.62 -15.45
C ALA A 294 -13.79 7.19 -14.95
N ASP A 295 -13.37 6.29 -15.84
CA ASP A 295 -13.06 4.89 -15.56
C ASP A 295 -11.57 4.61 -15.27
N ALA A 296 -10.70 5.61 -15.48
CA ALA A 296 -9.25 5.44 -15.31
C ALA A 296 -8.84 4.95 -13.90
N LEU A 297 -9.61 5.30 -12.88
CA LEU A 297 -9.37 4.90 -11.49
C LEU A 297 -10.33 3.80 -11.00
N ALA A 298 -10.93 3.02 -11.91
CA ALA A 298 -11.87 1.95 -11.54
C ALA A 298 -11.22 0.92 -10.62
N ALA A 299 -10.02 0.44 -10.93
CA ALA A 299 -9.28 -0.51 -10.09
C ALA A 299 -9.00 0.05 -8.68
N SER A 300 -8.63 1.33 -8.57
CA SER A 300 -8.43 1.98 -7.27
C SER A 300 -9.74 2.07 -6.46
N ARG A 301 -10.88 2.31 -7.11
CA ARG A 301 -12.20 2.34 -6.47
C ARG A 301 -12.64 0.95 -6.03
N THR A 302 -12.41 -0.07 -6.86
CA THR A 302 -12.68 -1.48 -6.52
C THR A 302 -11.88 -1.90 -5.28
N VAL A 303 -10.58 -1.62 -5.25
CA VAL A 303 -9.73 -1.94 -4.09
C VAL A 303 -10.19 -1.20 -2.84
N LEU A 304 -10.58 0.08 -2.95
CA LEU A 304 -11.14 0.82 -1.81
C LEU A 304 -12.43 0.19 -1.29
N ALA A 305 -13.33 -0.22 -2.18
CA ALA A 305 -14.60 -0.83 -1.79
C ALA A 305 -14.41 -2.20 -1.13
N GLU A 306 -13.56 -3.05 -1.68
CA GLU A 306 -13.43 -4.45 -1.28
C GLU A 306 -12.36 -4.70 -0.20
N HIS A 307 -11.33 -3.85 -0.12
CA HIS A 307 -10.17 -4.03 0.77
C HIS A 307 -9.89 -2.84 1.66
N ASP A 308 -10.51 -1.68 1.37
CA ASP A 308 -10.27 -0.43 2.09
C ASP A 308 -8.82 0.08 1.94
N ASN A 309 -8.40 1.05 2.72
CA ASN A 309 -7.04 1.57 2.74
C ASN A 309 -6.13 0.70 3.63
N CYS A 310 -5.35 -0.17 3.02
CA CYS A 310 -4.33 -0.98 3.68
C CYS A 310 -2.95 -0.28 3.72
N SER A 311 -2.93 1.03 3.88
CA SER A 311 -1.71 1.85 3.93
C SER A 311 -0.74 1.55 2.79
N SER A 312 0.53 1.20 3.07
CA SER A 312 1.56 0.95 2.05
C SER A 312 1.21 -0.18 1.08
N GLY A 313 0.45 -1.17 1.52
CA GLY A 313 0.04 -2.32 0.68
C GLY A 313 -0.98 -1.98 -0.39
N THR A 314 -1.77 -0.92 -0.21
CA THR A 314 -2.94 -0.66 -1.06
C THR A 314 -2.59 -0.45 -2.53
N VAL A 315 -1.52 0.29 -2.83
CA VAL A 315 -1.12 0.54 -4.23
C VAL A 315 -0.69 -0.74 -4.94
N LEU A 316 -0.17 -1.73 -4.20
CA LEU A 316 0.18 -3.05 -4.74
C LEU A 316 -1.08 -3.89 -5.01
N LEU A 317 -2.13 -3.77 -4.17
CA LEU A 317 -3.44 -4.37 -4.43
C LEU A 317 -4.08 -3.76 -5.69
N VAL A 318 -3.94 -2.45 -5.90
CA VAL A 318 -4.44 -1.81 -7.13
C VAL A 318 -3.68 -2.28 -8.37
N LEU A 319 -2.36 -2.51 -8.27
CA LEU A 319 -1.58 -3.10 -9.37
C LEU A 319 -2.03 -4.54 -9.68
N ASP A 320 -2.34 -5.33 -8.65
CA ASP A 320 -2.86 -6.69 -8.81
C ASP A 320 -4.27 -6.70 -9.44
N GLU A 321 -5.13 -5.77 -9.04
CA GLU A 321 -6.47 -5.57 -9.65
C GLU A 321 -6.37 -5.18 -11.13
N LEU A 322 -5.46 -4.25 -11.49
CA LEU A 322 -5.20 -3.89 -12.90
C LEU A 322 -4.69 -5.09 -13.71
N ARG A 323 -3.91 -5.97 -13.08
CA ARG A 323 -3.46 -7.22 -13.71
C ARG A 323 -4.61 -8.20 -13.89
N ALA A 324 -5.44 -8.38 -12.85
CA ALA A 324 -6.52 -9.35 -12.84
C ALA A 324 -7.66 -9.02 -13.82
N ASN A 325 -7.97 -7.73 -13.99
CA ASN A 325 -9.01 -7.27 -14.90
C ASN A 325 -8.54 -7.10 -16.36
N GLY A 326 -7.30 -7.49 -16.68
CA GLY A 326 -6.73 -7.43 -18.02
C GLY A 326 -6.31 -6.03 -18.50
N ALA A 327 -6.40 -5.00 -17.66
CA ALA A 327 -6.02 -3.62 -18.04
C ALA A 327 -4.54 -3.49 -18.43
N LEU A 328 -3.71 -4.48 -18.05
CA LEU A 328 -2.31 -4.55 -18.44
C LEU A 328 -2.05 -5.45 -19.66
N ASP A 329 -3.05 -6.14 -20.21
CA ASP A 329 -2.84 -7.17 -21.24
C ASP A 329 -2.44 -6.60 -22.59
N ASP A 330 -2.93 -5.43 -22.95
CA ASP A 330 -2.60 -4.76 -24.20
C ASP A 330 -1.20 -4.11 -24.20
N GLY A 331 -0.46 -4.20 -23.10
CA GLY A 331 0.82 -3.53 -22.94
C GLY A 331 0.68 -2.02 -22.71
N GLY A 332 1.82 -1.33 -22.61
CA GLY A 332 1.86 0.12 -22.51
C GLY A 332 2.18 0.66 -21.11
N PRO A 333 2.25 2.00 -20.98
CA PRO A 333 2.65 2.66 -19.75
C PRO A 333 1.55 2.61 -18.69
N VAL A 334 1.98 2.32 -17.45
CA VAL A 334 1.17 2.34 -16.25
C VAL A 334 1.82 3.27 -15.22
N VAL A 335 1.05 4.12 -14.58
CA VAL A 335 1.54 4.97 -13.50
C VAL A 335 1.00 4.45 -12.17
N ALA A 336 1.91 4.04 -11.29
CA ALA A 336 1.60 3.82 -9.88
C ALA A 336 1.84 5.12 -9.11
N LEU A 337 0.88 5.55 -8.28
CA LEU A 337 0.92 6.82 -7.55
C LEU A 337 0.46 6.61 -6.12
N ALA A 338 1.25 7.09 -5.17
CA ALA A 338 0.91 7.08 -3.76
C ALA A 338 1.40 8.35 -3.06
N PHE A 339 0.79 8.65 -1.93
CA PHE A 339 1.10 9.83 -1.11
C PHE A 339 0.93 9.50 0.37
N GLY A 340 1.59 10.29 1.20
CA GLY A 340 1.60 10.07 2.65
C GLY A 340 2.34 11.19 3.39
N PRO A 341 2.66 10.90 4.65
CA PRO A 341 3.33 11.88 5.52
C PRO A 341 4.53 12.55 4.87
N GLY A 342 4.68 13.93 5.16
CA GLY A 342 5.79 14.66 4.65
C GLY A 342 5.51 16.08 4.13
N LEU A 343 4.44 16.51 3.44
CA LEU A 343 3.57 15.63 2.65
C LEU A 343 4.35 15.12 1.43
N THR A 344 4.37 13.82 1.19
CA THR A 344 5.14 13.25 0.08
C THR A 344 4.23 12.66 -0.98
N LEU A 345 4.54 12.98 -2.24
CA LEU A 345 4.02 12.39 -3.46
C LEU A 345 5.09 11.45 -4.03
N TYR A 346 4.74 10.22 -4.38
CA TYR A 346 5.65 9.30 -5.05
C TYR A 346 4.95 8.63 -6.23
N ALA A 347 5.62 8.57 -7.37
CA ALA A 347 5.11 7.92 -8.56
C ALA A 347 6.14 6.97 -9.15
N ALA A 348 5.67 5.88 -9.75
CA ALA A 348 6.48 4.96 -10.54
C ALA A 348 5.86 4.79 -11.92
N LEU A 349 6.68 4.92 -12.96
CA LEU A 349 6.31 4.56 -14.33
C LEU A 349 6.67 3.09 -14.54
N LEU A 350 5.68 2.34 -14.89
CA LEU A 350 5.77 0.91 -15.19
C LEU A 350 5.43 0.70 -16.67
N MET A 351 6.00 -0.36 -17.28
CA MET A 351 5.74 -0.70 -18.69
C MET A 351 5.54 -2.19 -18.84
N ARG A 352 4.40 -2.60 -19.35
CA ARG A 352 4.21 -3.95 -19.84
C ARG A 352 4.63 -4.01 -21.31
N ARG A 353 5.48 -4.96 -21.60
CA ARG A 353 5.97 -5.21 -22.97
C ARG A 353 5.39 -6.49 -23.54
#